data_803d7d6011d93a6a61f87bc123ab9f5b
#
_entry.id   803d7d6011d93a6a61f87bc123ab9f5b
#
_cell.length_a   1.000
_cell.length_b   1.000
_cell.length_c   1.000
_cell.angle_alpha   90.00
_cell.angle_beta   90.00
_cell.angle_gamma   90.00
#
_symmetry.space_group_name_H-M   'P 1'
#
loop_
_entity.id
_entity.type
_entity.pdbx_description
1 polymer ?
#
loop_
_entity_poly.entity_id
_entity_poly.type
_entity_poly.pdbx_seq_one_letter_code
_entity_poly.pdbx_strand_id
1 'polypeptide(L)'
;MKTILCVSLLILLMPSAYAASLPGDIGNGERLYGANCMGCHDTSVFTRKDHVVRSLDTLKQQLASCTHMAKKEFSASETQDLLKYLNDQFYHFP
;
A
#
# COMPACT_ATOMS: atom_id res chain seq x y z
N MET A 1 -30.43 -40.87 -4.70
CA MET A 1 -30.83 -39.73 -5.39
C MET A 1 -30.73 -38.47 -4.66
N LYS A 2 -30.39 -38.44 -3.45
CA LYS A 2 -30.32 -37.21 -2.77
C LYS A 2 -28.95 -36.75 -2.50
N THR A 3 -27.96 -37.38 -3.02
CA THR A 3 -26.58 -37.07 -2.68
C THR A 3 -25.94 -36.04 -3.54
N ILE A 4 -26.67 -35.46 -4.45
CA ILE A 4 -26.09 -34.58 -5.44
C ILE A 4 -25.80 -33.21 -4.92
N LEU A 5 -26.46 -32.83 -3.85
CA LEU A 5 -26.44 -31.46 -3.38
C LEU A 5 -25.11 -31.03 -2.77
N CYS A 6 -24.30 -31.99 -2.39
CA CYS A 6 -23.07 -31.62 -1.69
C CYS A 6 -22.00 -31.04 -2.57
N VAL A 7 -22.11 -31.26 -3.85
CA VAL A 7 -21.02 -30.91 -4.76
C VAL A 7 -20.91 -29.40 -4.97
N SER A 8 -22.05 -28.75 -5.05
CA SER A 8 -22.02 -27.32 -5.35
C SER A 8 -21.49 -26.49 -4.21
N LEU A 9 -21.47 -27.00 -3.01
CA LEU A 9 -20.99 -26.26 -1.88
C LEU A 9 -19.48 -26.02 -1.92
N LEU A 10 -18.76 -26.92 -2.53
CA LEU A 10 -17.30 -26.81 -2.57
C LEU A 10 -16.80 -25.63 -3.35
N ILE A 11 -17.58 -25.19 -4.31
CA ILE A 11 -17.17 -24.06 -5.14
C ILE A 11 -17.12 -22.77 -4.35
N LEU A 12 -17.98 -22.66 -3.35
CA LEU A 12 -18.05 -21.45 -2.55
C LEU A 12 -16.88 -21.29 -1.60
N LEU A 13 -16.09 -22.34 -1.44
CA LEU A 13 -14.96 -22.31 -0.52
C LEU A 13 -13.67 -21.94 -1.20
N MET A 14 -13.71 -21.58 -2.45
CA MET A 14 -12.50 -21.16 -3.15
C MET A 14 -11.98 -19.87 -2.55
N PRO A 15 -10.71 -19.84 -2.17
CA PRO A 15 -10.15 -18.61 -1.62
C PRO A 15 -10.05 -17.52 -2.67
N SER A 16 -10.13 -16.30 -2.24
CA SER A 16 -9.87 -15.18 -3.10
C SER A 16 -8.42 -15.21 -3.55
N ALA A 17 -8.20 -14.88 -4.79
CA ALA A 17 -6.87 -14.84 -5.34
C ALA A 17 -6.18 -13.50 -5.10
N TYR A 18 -6.59 -12.75 -4.13
CA TYR A 18 -5.99 -11.45 -3.86
C TYR A 18 -4.70 -11.59 -3.09
N ALA A 19 -3.72 -10.81 -3.47
CA ALA A 19 -2.57 -10.61 -2.63
C ALA A 19 -3.06 -9.99 -1.32
N ALA A 20 -2.43 -10.36 -0.24
CA ALA A 20 -2.78 -9.79 1.04
C ALA A 20 -2.56 -8.28 1.00
N SER A 21 -3.56 -7.54 1.43
CA SER A 21 -3.46 -6.09 1.56
C SER A 21 -2.46 -5.76 2.65
N LEU A 22 -1.71 -4.69 2.46
CA LEU A 22 -0.84 -4.19 3.53
C LEU A 22 -1.69 -3.73 4.71
N PRO A 23 -1.21 -3.94 5.93
CA PRO A 23 -1.89 -3.39 7.09
C PRO A 23 -1.80 -1.88 7.09
N GLY A 24 -2.76 -1.23 7.73
CA GLY A 24 -2.75 0.21 7.88
C GLY A 24 -4.09 0.83 7.46
N ASP A 25 -4.18 2.14 7.69
CA ASP A 25 -5.35 2.94 7.38
C ASP A 25 -5.01 3.85 6.20
N ILE A 26 -5.61 3.56 5.05
CA ILE A 26 -5.31 4.30 3.82
C ILE A 26 -5.78 5.76 3.92
N GLY A 27 -6.89 6.01 4.58
CA GLY A 27 -7.38 7.38 4.75
C GLY A 27 -6.45 8.22 5.60
N ASN A 28 -5.90 7.66 6.65
CA ASN A 28 -4.93 8.36 7.47
C ASN A 28 -3.60 8.54 6.73
N GLY A 29 -3.19 7.55 5.93
CA GLY A 29 -2.01 7.68 5.09
C GLY A 29 -2.14 8.81 4.09
N GLU A 30 -3.29 8.93 3.45
CA GLU A 30 -3.56 10.04 2.53
C GLU A 30 -3.47 11.39 3.24
N ARG A 31 -4.05 11.49 4.42
CA ARG A 31 -4.02 12.72 5.20
C ARG A 31 -2.59 13.10 5.59
N LEU A 32 -1.82 12.13 6.05
CA LEU A 32 -0.43 12.35 6.44
C LEU A 32 0.42 12.76 5.24
N TYR A 33 0.22 12.14 4.11
CA TYR A 33 0.93 12.48 2.90
C TYR A 33 0.63 13.92 2.47
N GLY A 34 -0.63 14.28 2.42
CA GLY A 34 -1.04 15.62 2.02
C GLY A 34 -0.52 16.70 2.94
N ALA A 35 -0.47 16.42 4.25
CA ALA A 35 -0.03 17.39 5.23
C ALA A 35 1.48 17.54 5.29
N ASN A 36 2.25 16.51 4.93
CA ASN A 36 3.69 16.48 5.22
C ASN A 36 4.59 16.29 4.01
N CYS A 37 4.08 15.78 2.90
CA CYS A 37 4.93 15.30 1.81
C CYS A 37 4.80 16.07 0.51
N MET A 38 3.71 16.81 0.33
CA MET A 38 3.45 17.50 -0.94
C MET A 38 4.29 18.74 -1.15
N GLY A 39 4.97 19.21 -0.12
CA GLY A 39 5.74 20.45 -0.21
C GLY A 39 7.00 20.36 -1.07
N CYS A 40 7.50 19.17 -1.34
CA CYS A 40 8.74 18.97 -2.07
C CYS A 40 8.52 18.46 -3.49
N HIS A 41 7.47 17.71 -3.73
CA HIS A 41 7.15 17.18 -5.05
C HIS A 41 5.67 16.83 -5.13
N ASP A 42 5.18 16.65 -6.33
CA ASP A 42 3.82 16.18 -6.54
C ASP A 42 3.80 14.65 -6.72
N THR A 43 2.64 14.10 -7.02
CA THR A 43 2.47 12.66 -7.13
C THR A 43 3.03 12.06 -8.42
N SER A 44 3.45 12.87 -9.37
CA SER A 44 3.97 12.35 -10.64
C SER A 44 5.26 11.55 -10.45
N VAL A 45 6.01 11.81 -9.36
CA VAL A 45 7.24 11.06 -9.09
C VAL A 45 6.97 9.57 -8.87
N PHE A 46 5.77 9.18 -8.50
CA PHE A 46 5.43 7.79 -8.24
C PHE A 46 5.06 7.02 -9.48
N THR A 47 4.60 7.70 -10.52
CA THR A 47 4.01 7.05 -11.69
C THR A 47 4.81 7.25 -12.97
N ARG A 48 5.78 8.13 -12.99
CA ARG A 48 6.56 8.35 -14.19
C ARG A 48 7.42 7.13 -14.49
N LYS A 49 7.76 6.96 -15.79
CA LYS A 49 8.43 5.75 -16.26
C LYS A 49 9.80 5.51 -15.63
N ASP A 50 10.48 6.56 -15.27
CA ASP A 50 11.84 6.48 -14.73
C ASP A 50 11.89 6.53 -13.20
N HIS A 51 10.79 6.26 -12.53
CA HIS A 51 10.81 6.22 -11.09
C HIS A 51 11.75 5.12 -10.59
N VAL A 52 12.42 5.38 -9.47
CA VAL A 52 13.47 4.50 -8.96
C VAL A 52 12.94 3.40 -8.04
N VAL A 53 11.74 3.56 -7.52
CA VAL A 53 11.15 2.60 -6.60
C VAL A 53 10.52 1.48 -7.41
N ARG A 54 11.04 0.26 -7.25
CA ARG A 54 10.59 -0.87 -8.05
C ARG A 54 10.17 -2.09 -7.24
N SER A 55 10.14 -1.96 -5.93
CA SER A 55 9.68 -3.04 -5.05
C SER A 55 9.14 -2.45 -3.77
N LEU A 56 8.40 -3.26 -3.03
CA LEU A 56 7.88 -2.83 -1.74
C LEU A 56 9.02 -2.52 -0.77
N ASP A 57 10.08 -3.31 -0.77
CA ASP A 57 11.23 -3.06 0.09
C ASP A 57 11.88 -1.72 -0.23
N THR A 58 12.04 -1.41 -1.51
CA THR A 58 12.60 -0.12 -1.92
C THR A 58 11.68 1.03 -1.54
N LEU A 59 10.36 0.82 -1.64
CA LEU A 59 9.40 1.83 -1.21
C LEU A 59 9.54 2.12 0.28
N LYS A 60 9.70 1.09 1.10
CA LYS A 60 9.90 1.28 2.54
C LYS A 60 11.16 2.10 2.83
N GLN A 61 12.25 1.79 2.14
CA GLN A 61 13.50 2.52 2.30
C GLN A 61 13.38 3.97 1.84
N GLN A 62 12.71 4.19 0.72
CA GLN A 62 12.50 5.53 0.19
C GLN A 62 11.63 6.36 1.13
N LEU A 63 10.61 5.76 1.72
CA LEU A 63 9.76 6.45 2.67
C LEU A 63 10.57 6.87 3.90
N ALA A 64 11.39 5.98 4.43
CA ALA A 64 12.24 6.30 5.57
C ALA A 64 13.20 7.45 5.25
N SER A 65 13.79 7.43 4.07
CA SER A 65 14.70 8.49 3.62
C SER A 65 13.97 9.83 3.49
N CYS A 66 12.79 9.83 2.89
CA CYS A 66 12.02 11.06 2.70
C CYS A 66 11.57 11.66 4.02
N THR A 67 11.12 10.84 4.96
CA THR A 67 10.70 11.37 6.27
C THR A 67 11.89 11.93 7.03
N HIS A 68 13.05 11.31 6.92
CA HIS A 68 14.27 11.83 7.53
C HIS A 68 14.65 13.19 6.94
N MET A 69 14.62 13.30 5.63
CA MET A 69 14.94 14.57 4.95
C MET A 69 13.94 15.66 5.27
N ALA A 70 12.69 15.31 5.46
CA ALA A 70 11.66 16.28 5.83
C ALA A 70 11.69 16.62 7.32
N LYS A 71 12.55 15.99 8.09
CA LYS A 71 12.67 16.17 9.54
C LYS A 71 11.36 15.86 10.24
N LYS A 72 10.68 14.81 9.80
CA LYS A 72 9.43 14.35 10.39
C LYS A 72 9.67 12.99 11.03
N GLU A 73 9.08 12.82 12.21
CA GLU A 73 9.09 11.55 12.88
C GLU A 73 7.68 11.01 12.91
N PHE A 74 7.50 9.83 12.32
CA PHE A 74 6.22 9.15 12.32
C PHE A 74 6.31 7.91 13.18
N SER A 75 5.21 7.60 13.87
CA SER A 75 5.12 6.35 14.60
C SER A 75 5.15 5.18 13.62
N ALA A 76 5.36 3.97 14.13
CA ALA A 76 5.30 2.78 13.30
C ALA A 76 3.94 2.65 12.62
N SER A 77 2.88 2.98 13.34
CA SER A 77 1.52 2.95 12.80
C SER A 77 1.33 3.97 11.68
N GLU A 78 1.81 5.19 11.88
CA GLU A 78 1.71 6.24 10.85
C GLU A 78 2.51 5.89 9.60
N THR A 79 3.70 5.33 9.79
CA THR A 79 4.53 4.86 8.68
C THR A 79 3.81 3.78 7.89
N GLN A 80 3.14 2.87 8.59
CA GLN A 80 2.39 1.81 7.94
C GLN A 80 1.20 2.36 7.14
N ASP A 81 0.53 3.37 7.68
CA ASP A 81 -0.58 4.04 6.98
C ASP A 81 -0.08 4.73 5.71
N LEU A 82 1.04 5.43 5.78
CA LEU A 82 1.66 6.06 4.62
C LEU A 82 2.05 5.03 3.57
N LEU A 83 2.69 3.95 4.00
CA LEU A 83 3.12 2.90 3.09
C LEU A 83 1.94 2.29 2.36
N LYS A 84 0.86 2.00 3.09
CA LYS A 84 -0.34 1.46 2.49
C LYS A 84 -0.94 2.43 1.47
N TYR A 85 -1.04 3.70 1.83
CA TYR A 85 -1.58 4.70 0.91
C TYR A 85 -0.76 4.78 -0.38
N LEU A 86 0.55 4.89 -0.26
CA LEU A 86 1.42 5.01 -1.43
C LEU A 86 1.35 3.77 -2.31
N ASN A 87 1.34 2.60 -1.70
CA ASN A 87 1.30 1.37 -2.46
C ASN A 87 -0.06 1.14 -3.12
N ASP A 88 -1.14 1.36 -2.37
CA ASP A 88 -2.48 1.13 -2.91
C ASP A 88 -2.85 2.12 -4.00
N GLN A 89 -2.39 3.35 -3.90
CA GLN A 89 -2.74 4.39 -4.86
C GLN A 89 -1.81 4.48 -6.06
N PHE A 90 -0.54 4.18 -5.89
CA PHE A 90 0.45 4.46 -6.94
C PHE A 90 1.24 3.25 -7.40
N TYR A 91 1.82 2.49 -6.49
CA TYR A 91 2.79 1.46 -6.88
C TYR A 91 2.19 0.10 -7.13
N HIS A 92 1.27 -0.34 -6.30
CA HIS A 92 0.58 -1.63 -6.44
C HIS A 92 1.49 -2.85 -6.35
N PHE A 93 2.52 -2.80 -5.54
CA PHE A 93 3.38 -3.96 -5.32
C PHE A 93 2.61 -5.03 -4.54
N PRO A 94 2.83 -6.31 -4.87
CA PRO A 94 2.19 -7.42 -4.16
C PRO A 94 2.69 -7.58 -2.73
#